data_7111e8684a71193cf3273082a588f71f
#
_entry.id   7111e8684a71193cf3273082a588f71f
#
_cell.length_a   1.000
_cell.length_b   1.000
_cell.length_c   1.000
_cell.angle_alpha   90.00
_cell.angle_beta   90.00
_cell.angle_gamma   90.00
#
_symmetry.space_group_name_H-M   'P 1'
#
loop_
_entity.id
_entity.type
_entity.pdbx_description
1 polymer ?
#
loop_
_entity_poly.entity_id
_entity_poly.type
_entity_poly.pdbx_seq_one_letter_code
_entity_poly.pdbx_strand_id
1 'polypeptide(L)'
;MQWRRKQIKNIRQRKVMKLHTARLRKANWNLTLSMSDAKRGNEIVTLAESTLIRFIDNAKGVDTGGIYHRIDELKSQAARIKNGYEEDSSPATLKSIYAEINKLLLVPEYLLLVIDSEADYQRAVFGFTVNGITYKRLLATAAGVKTSTIIFVADYLKPELLQKLNNGRDMIKPAVPSKLESYMGLSASASKPVSMPRGVIVVKDCYMRFKDDYLLLKDLDDSDEPYIEEVHQGDVEVDNSDGYGLASPALIERWTAELEEDGPVGGMCIRNAFCKGMVFPFDFYEFAGLVANSDTVIDVWGHEQNIYDAELILTESMLKLWDSYKSCEDYLANCKENGYTFSVTKIVEPQQHESRELNYQFIQPFEMTDDDIRELIAPTISDISGVMGGDPAKALLYLRGVDQTEDSAARLSDDYAQAIAIDPDVLNDNYVRGQISKLISKRADRAKLGRIRVRGDFNVVSGDPYALCQSMFGLEVTGLLPRGTAYSQYWNERGVNEVLAFRAPMTNGHSIRKIKLVDNPSCRWWYRYMRNVMILTGWDMTMAAENGCDCDKVYCHARQ
;
A
#
# COMPACT_ATOMS: atom_id res chain seq x y z
N MET A 1 11.90 -1.05 -0.94
CA MET A 1 11.33 -0.42 -2.15
C MET A 1 9.85 -0.21 -1.91
N GLN A 2 9.41 1.03 -1.72
CA GLN A 2 7.97 1.31 -1.60
C GLN A 2 7.45 1.58 -3.01
N TRP A 3 6.80 0.57 -3.58
CA TRP A 3 6.00 0.76 -4.78
C TRP A 3 4.79 1.58 -4.38
N ARG A 4 4.64 2.77 -4.95
CA ARG A 4 3.53 3.63 -4.60
C ARG A 4 2.25 3.17 -5.30
N ARG A 5 1.41 2.48 -4.54
CA ARG A 5 -0.03 2.57 -4.73
C ARG A 5 -0.40 4.03 -4.50
N LYS A 6 -1.36 4.59 -5.26
CA LYS A 6 -1.80 5.97 -5.03
C LYS A 6 -2.17 6.13 -3.55
N GLN A 7 -1.47 7.01 -2.85
CA GLN A 7 -1.86 7.35 -1.49
C GLN A 7 -3.23 8.01 -1.55
N ILE A 8 -4.07 7.68 -0.58
CA ILE A 8 -5.38 8.29 -0.43
C ILE A 8 -5.19 9.80 -0.34
N LYS A 9 -6.02 10.55 -1.10
CA LYS A 9 -6.04 12.00 -1.02
C LYS A 9 -6.34 12.45 0.42
N ASN A 10 -5.78 13.59 0.78
CA ASN A 10 -6.08 14.28 2.05
C ASN A 10 -5.87 13.44 3.32
N ILE A 11 -4.99 12.42 3.30
CA ILE A 11 -4.61 11.75 4.54
C ILE A 11 -3.88 12.75 5.45
N ARG A 12 -4.37 12.89 6.66
CA ARG A 12 -3.78 13.80 7.65
C ARG A 12 -2.37 13.37 8.00
N GLN A 13 -1.52 14.35 8.27
CA GLN A 13 -0.10 14.10 8.59
C GLN A 13 0.18 14.52 10.03
N ARG A 14 1.01 13.74 10.72
CA ARG A 14 1.52 14.03 12.06
C ARG A 14 3.03 14.04 12.04
N LYS A 15 3.65 14.64 13.04
CA LYS A 15 5.10 14.65 13.20
C LYS A 15 5.50 13.87 14.44
N VAL A 16 6.57 13.09 14.32
CA VAL A 16 7.11 12.30 15.41
C VAL A 16 8.63 12.47 15.45
N MET A 17 9.23 12.22 16.60
CA MET A 17 10.68 12.17 16.71
C MET A 17 11.20 10.85 16.15
N LYS A 18 12.33 10.91 15.44
CA LYS A 18 13.10 9.75 14.98
C LYS A 18 14.55 9.93 15.44
N LEU A 19 14.97 9.13 16.38
CA LEU A 19 16.29 9.20 16.99
C LEU A 19 17.13 7.97 16.68
N HIS A 20 18.45 8.10 16.74
CA HIS A 20 19.40 6.99 16.72
C HIS A 20 19.86 6.68 18.14
N THR A 21 20.12 5.41 18.46
CA THR A 21 20.65 5.02 19.78
C THR A 21 21.98 5.68 20.09
N ALA A 22 22.81 5.94 19.08
CA ALA A 22 24.03 6.73 19.22
C ALA A 22 23.80 8.13 19.82
N ARG A 23 22.67 8.77 19.51
CA ARG A 23 22.30 10.07 20.08
C ARG A 23 21.95 9.94 21.54
N LEU A 24 21.22 8.90 21.93
CA LEU A 24 20.83 8.62 23.31
C LEU A 24 22.04 8.24 24.17
N ARG A 25 22.97 7.44 23.65
CA ARG A 25 24.24 7.09 24.37
C ARG A 25 25.02 8.34 24.74
N LYS A 26 25.18 9.29 23.80
CA LYS A 26 25.87 10.56 24.06
C LYS A 26 25.22 11.40 25.16
N ALA A 27 23.91 11.25 25.35
CA ALA A 27 23.13 11.93 26.37
C ALA A 27 22.89 11.04 27.62
N ASN A 28 23.62 9.95 27.77
CA ASN A 28 23.43 8.99 28.85
C ASN A 28 21.97 8.54 29.01
N TRP A 29 21.28 8.30 27.88
CA TRP A 29 19.89 7.86 27.81
C TRP A 29 18.84 8.81 28.42
N ASN A 30 19.25 10.06 28.68
CA ASN A 30 18.39 11.16 29.12
C ASN A 30 18.69 12.40 28.27
N LEU A 31 17.87 12.59 27.22
CA LEU A 31 18.12 13.62 26.20
C LEU A 31 17.13 14.78 26.37
N THR A 32 17.67 16.00 26.41
CA THR A 32 16.88 17.22 26.21
C THR A 32 17.15 17.74 24.81
N LEU A 33 16.07 17.89 24.02
CA LEU A 33 16.17 18.22 22.61
C LEU A 33 15.11 19.27 22.23
N SER A 34 15.55 20.45 21.82
CA SER A 34 14.64 21.47 21.31
C SER A 34 14.09 21.10 19.92
N MET A 35 12.91 21.65 19.58
CA MET A 35 12.33 21.47 18.24
C MET A 35 13.24 21.97 17.11
N SER A 36 13.99 23.06 17.37
CA SER A 36 14.94 23.62 16.40
C SER A 36 16.13 22.71 16.18
N ASP A 37 16.66 22.10 17.25
CA ASP A 37 17.78 21.18 17.15
C ASP A 37 17.37 19.87 16.49
N ALA A 38 16.21 19.33 16.86
CA ALA A 38 15.64 18.15 16.24
C ALA A 38 15.43 18.32 14.72
N LYS A 39 14.99 19.51 14.27
CA LYS A 39 14.89 19.82 12.83
C LYS A 39 16.26 19.90 12.16
N ARG A 40 17.26 20.53 12.79
CA ARG A 40 18.62 20.59 12.23
C ARG A 40 19.25 19.20 12.11
N GLY A 41 18.96 18.32 13.07
CA GLY A 41 19.44 16.94 13.08
C GLY A 41 18.66 15.98 12.19
N ASN A 42 17.64 16.43 11.46
CA ASN A 42 16.68 15.57 10.73
C ASN A 42 16.03 14.51 11.65
N GLU A 43 15.84 14.86 12.93
CA GLU A 43 15.30 13.98 13.97
C GLU A 43 13.77 14.13 14.12
N ILE A 44 13.13 14.86 13.22
CA ILE A 44 11.67 14.95 13.10
C ILE A 44 11.26 14.43 11.74
N VAL A 45 10.38 13.45 11.73
CA VAL A 45 9.80 12.88 10.51
C VAL A 45 8.29 13.12 10.47
N THR A 46 7.76 13.20 9.26
CA THR A 46 6.32 13.30 9.03
C THR A 46 5.79 11.91 8.71
N LEU A 47 4.79 11.48 9.46
CA LEU A 47 4.04 10.25 9.24
C LEU A 47 2.61 10.61 8.83
N ALA A 48 2.04 9.81 7.95
CA ALA A 48 0.61 9.84 7.73
C ALA A 48 -0.13 9.28 8.96
N GLU A 49 -1.35 9.76 9.19
CA GLU A 49 -2.20 9.27 10.26
C GLU A 49 -2.40 7.75 10.16
N SER A 50 -2.49 7.10 11.32
CA SER A 50 -2.65 5.65 11.45
C SER A 50 -3.52 5.34 12.66
N THR A 51 -4.01 4.10 12.75
CA THR A 51 -4.78 3.65 13.92
C THR A 51 -4.01 3.85 15.23
N LEU A 52 -2.70 3.56 15.23
CA LEU A 52 -1.86 3.75 16.43
C LEU A 52 -1.77 5.21 16.85
N ILE A 53 -1.62 6.14 15.91
CA ILE A 53 -1.62 7.59 16.22
C ILE A 53 -2.97 8.01 16.78
N ARG A 54 -4.08 7.54 16.18
CA ARG A 54 -5.43 7.81 16.71
C ARG A 54 -5.62 7.27 18.13
N PHE A 55 -5.09 6.09 18.44
CA PHE A 55 -5.14 5.55 19.80
C PHE A 55 -4.40 6.44 20.81
N ILE A 56 -3.22 6.94 20.45
CA ILE A 56 -2.46 7.86 21.29
C ILE A 56 -3.24 9.17 21.50
N ASP A 57 -3.77 9.76 20.43
CA ASP A 57 -4.55 11.00 20.51
C ASP A 57 -5.80 10.82 21.38
N ASN A 58 -6.53 9.71 21.19
CA ASN A 58 -7.73 9.39 21.98
C ASN A 58 -7.41 9.16 23.46
N ALA A 59 -6.35 8.41 23.78
CA ALA A 59 -5.93 8.17 25.16
C ALA A 59 -5.53 9.45 25.90
N LYS A 60 -5.14 10.47 25.16
CA LYS A 60 -4.80 11.81 25.68
C LYS A 60 -5.99 12.78 25.68
N GLY A 61 -7.13 12.41 25.13
CA GLY A 61 -8.26 13.31 24.95
C GLY A 61 -7.96 14.47 23.99
N VAL A 62 -7.12 14.26 22.97
CA VAL A 62 -6.74 15.30 22.02
C VAL A 62 -7.89 15.56 21.05
N ASP A 63 -8.35 16.82 20.98
CA ASP A 63 -9.27 17.28 19.93
C ASP A 63 -8.53 17.42 18.59
N THR A 64 -8.43 16.31 17.86
CA THR A 64 -7.79 16.29 16.54
C THR A 64 -8.51 17.16 15.53
N GLY A 65 -9.85 17.31 15.61
CA GLY A 65 -10.64 18.18 14.75
C GLY A 65 -10.24 19.63 14.90
N GLY A 66 -10.20 20.14 16.14
CA GLY A 66 -9.77 21.50 16.46
C GLY A 66 -8.32 21.77 16.06
N ILE A 67 -7.42 20.79 16.24
CA ILE A 67 -6.02 20.92 15.79
C ILE A 67 -5.94 21.15 14.28
N TYR A 68 -6.64 20.35 13.46
CA TYR A 68 -6.56 20.49 12.00
C TYR A 68 -7.26 21.76 11.51
N HIS A 69 -8.37 22.16 12.13
CA HIS A 69 -9.01 23.45 11.85
C HIS A 69 -8.02 24.61 12.09
N ARG A 70 -7.34 24.61 13.24
CA ARG A 70 -6.33 25.62 13.56
C ARG A 70 -5.16 25.62 12.58
N ILE A 71 -4.70 24.45 12.15
CA ILE A 71 -3.63 24.30 11.15
C ILE A 71 -4.07 24.90 9.81
N ASP A 72 -5.31 24.71 9.38
CA ASP A 72 -5.82 25.25 8.12
C ASP A 72 -5.99 26.77 8.17
N GLU A 73 -6.41 27.32 9.31
CA GLU A 73 -6.38 28.78 9.54
C GLU A 73 -4.95 29.34 9.40
N LEU A 74 -3.98 28.71 10.08
CA LEU A 74 -2.58 29.13 10.04
C LEU A 74 -1.98 29.02 8.64
N LYS A 75 -2.30 27.98 7.88
CA LYS A 75 -1.88 27.83 6.48
C LYS A 75 -2.49 28.91 5.59
N SER A 76 -3.77 29.23 5.80
CA SER A 76 -4.47 30.30 5.08
C SER A 76 -3.85 31.66 5.38
N GLN A 77 -3.54 31.94 6.65
CA GLN A 77 -2.83 33.15 7.05
C GLN A 77 -1.43 33.23 6.41
N ALA A 78 -0.65 32.13 6.45
CA ALA A 78 0.67 32.09 5.80
C ALA A 78 0.59 32.33 4.29
N ALA A 79 -0.46 31.83 3.64
CA ALA A 79 -0.68 32.06 2.21
C ALA A 79 -1.00 33.53 1.93
N ARG A 80 -1.86 34.18 2.73
CA ARG A 80 -2.18 35.62 2.60
C ARG A 80 -0.94 36.47 2.76
N ILE A 81 -0.09 36.17 3.78
CA ILE A 81 1.18 36.89 3.99
C ILE A 81 2.10 36.75 2.78
N LYS A 82 2.27 35.54 2.25
CA LYS A 82 3.11 35.28 1.07
C LYS A 82 2.64 36.00 -0.18
N ASN A 83 1.33 36.16 -0.32
CA ASN A 83 0.72 36.82 -1.47
C ASN A 83 0.59 38.35 -1.30
N GLY A 84 1.11 38.89 -0.19
CA GLY A 84 1.10 40.35 0.06
C GLY A 84 -0.27 40.93 0.46
N TYR A 85 -1.20 40.10 0.92
CA TYR A 85 -2.54 40.55 1.35
C TYR A 85 -2.62 40.93 2.84
N GLU A 86 -1.52 40.85 3.59
CA GLU A 86 -1.45 41.29 5.00
C GLU A 86 -0.34 42.32 5.20
N GLU A 87 -0.59 43.32 6.04
CA GLU A 87 0.36 44.44 6.33
C GLU A 87 1.65 43.96 7.02
N ASP A 88 1.57 42.90 7.88
CA ASP A 88 2.73 42.28 8.51
C ASP A 88 3.23 41.08 7.73
N SER A 89 3.97 41.34 6.68
CA SER A 89 4.60 40.33 5.83
C SER A 89 6.02 39.96 6.26
N SER A 90 6.37 40.13 7.54
CA SER A 90 7.72 39.85 8.01
C SER A 90 8.08 38.37 7.95
N PRO A 91 9.34 38.00 7.57
CA PRO A 91 9.84 36.62 7.65
C PRO A 91 9.73 36.02 9.05
N ALA A 92 9.75 36.86 10.10
CA ALA A 92 9.61 36.43 11.50
C ALA A 92 8.20 35.91 11.78
N THR A 93 7.15 36.58 11.28
CA THR A 93 5.74 36.15 11.41
C THR A 93 5.49 34.82 10.72
N LEU A 94 5.97 34.63 9.50
CA LEU A 94 5.88 33.34 8.81
C LEU A 94 6.60 32.22 9.58
N LYS A 95 7.78 32.49 10.14
CA LYS A 95 8.54 31.53 10.95
C LYS A 95 7.76 31.12 12.20
N SER A 96 7.08 32.07 12.85
CA SER A 96 6.24 31.82 14.03
C SER A 96 5.05 30.93 13.68
N ILE A 97 4.31 31.25 12.59
CA ILE A 97 3.20 30.45 12.10
C ILE A 97 3.62 28.99 11.83
N TYR A 98 4.71 28.80 11.11
CA TYR A 98 5.20 27.45 10.84
C TYR A 98 5.73 26.72 12.10
N ALA A 99 6.22 27.46 13.09
CA ALA A 99 6.60 26.86 14.38
C ALA A 99 5.37 26.36 15.13
N GLU A 100 4.28 27.13 15.15
CA GLU A 100 2.99 26.74 15.73
C GLU A 100 2.40 25.50 15.02
N ILE A 101 2.33 25.50 13.69
CA ILE A 101 1.88 24.33 12.90
C ILE A 101 2.70 23.08 13.26
N ASN A 102 4.02 23.19 13.35
CA ASN A 102 4.86 22.05 13.69
C ASN A 102 4.62 21.54 15.12
N LYS A 103 4.32 22.45 16.05
CA LYS A 103 3.99 22.09 17.45
C LYS A 103 2.63 21.35 17.51
N LEU A 104 1.64 21.83 16.79
CA LEU A 104 0.31 21.21 16.71
C LEU A 104 0.35 19.81 16.07
N LEU A 105 1.20 19.62 15.06
CA LEU A 105 1.37 18.34 14.38
C LEU A 105 2.17 17.31 15.19
N LEU A 106 2.95 17.72 16.18
CA LEU A 106 3.84 16.83 16.92
C LEU A 106 3.04 15.90 17.85
N VAL A 107 3.38 14.62 17.81
CA VAL A 107 2.93 13.58 18.74
C VAL A 107 4.12 13.21 19.61
N PRO A 108 4.32 13.90 20.73
CA PRO A 108 5.52 13.70 21.54
C PRO A 108 5.59 12.31 22.17
N GLU A 109 4.46 11.63 22.39
CA GLU A 109 4.40 10.31 23.01
C GLU A 109 4.74 9.16 22.07
N TYR A 110 4.96 9.44 20.78
CA TYR A 110 5.35 8.47 19.76
C TYR A 110 6.77 8.75 19.27
N LEU A 111 7.65 7.79 19.40
CA LEU A 111 9.06 7.93 19.02
C LEU A 111 9.52 6.73 18.18
N LEU A 112 10.18 7.02 17.08
CA LEU A 112 10.88 6.03 16.27
C LEU A 112 12.34 5.99 16.70
N LEU A 113 12.83 4.83 17.13
CA LEU A 113 14.22 4.63 17.50
C LEU A 113 14.93 3.72 16.50
N VAL A 114 15.99 4.24 15.89
CA VAL A 114 16.90 3.46 15.04
C VAL A 114 17.94 2.83 15.95
N ILE A 115 18.05 1.52 15.88
CA ILE A 115 18.95 0.72 16.70
C ILE A 115 20.27 0.54 15.96
N ASP A 116 21.37 0.99 16.55
CA ASP A 116 22.69 0.91 15.94
C ASP A 116 23.44 -0.39 16.30
N SER A 117 23.10 -1.03 17.44
CA SER A 117 23.70 -2.29 17.87
C SER A 117 22.77 -3.09 18.77
N GLU A 118 23.05 -4.40 18.93
CA GLU A 118 22.30 -5.28 19.85
C GLU A 118 22.39 -4.79 21.30
N ALA A 119 23.55 -4.35 21.75
CA ALA A 119 23.73 -3.80 23.10
C ALA A 119 22.87 -2.55 23.33
N ASP A 120 22.69 -1.72 22.31
CA ASP A 120 21.82 -0.57 22.36
C ASP A 120 20.35 -0.98 22.45
N TYR A 121 19.96 -2.03 21.71
CA TYR A 121 18.61 -2.58 21.79
C TYR A 121 18.30 -3.05 23.21
N GLN A 122 19.17 -3.89 23.77
CA GLN A 122 18.99 -4.41 25.12
C GLN A 122 18.87 -3.27 26.14
N ARG A 123 19.69 -2.22 26.02
CA ARG A 123 19.61 -1.03 26.88
C ARG A 123 18.32 -0.23 26.67
N ALA A 124 17.90 -0.03 25.41
CA ALA A 124 16.70 0.75 25.06
C ALA A 124 15.42 0.12 25.62
N VAL A 125 15.31 -1.22 25.61
CA VAL A 125 14.14 -1.95 26.14
C VAL A 125 13.84 -1.61 27.60
N PHE A 126 14.87 -1.35 28.42
CA PHE A 126 14.68 -0.90 29.81
C PHE A 126 14.09 0.50 29.91
N GLY A 127 14.07 1.25 28.82
CA GLY A 127 13.53 2.61 28.72
C GLY A 127 14.60 3.68 28.76
N PHE A 128 14.22 4.85 28.27
CA PHE A 128 15.05 6.07 28.21
C PHE A 128 14.14 7.30 28.26
N THR A 129 14.74 8.46 28.50
CA THR A 129 13.97 9.71 28.65
C THR A 129 14.34 10.70 27.55
N VAL A 130 13.34 11.33 26.94
CA VAL A 130 13.52 12.46 26.03
C VAL A 130 12.54 13.56 26.43
N ASN A 131 13.06 14.77 26.67
CA ASN A 131 12.27 15.93 27.10
C ASN A 131 11.36 15.65 28.31
N GLY A 132 11.83 14.86 29.27
CA GLY A 132 11.07 14.50 30.47
C GLY A 132 10.05 13.37 30.29
N ILE A 133 9.85 12.86 29.08
CA ILE A 133 8.99 11.71 28.81
C ILE A 133 9.85 10.45 28.82
N THR A 134 9.47 9.47 29.64
CA THR A 134 10.08 8.14 29.63
C THR A 134 9.41 7.28 28.57
N TYR A 135 10.22 6.65 27.72
CA TYR A 135 9.76 5.80 26.61
C TYR A 135 10.07 4.34 26.87
N LYS A 136 9.14 3.48 26.46
CA LYS A 136 9.26 2.03 26.45
C LYS A 136 8.97 1.48 25.07
N ARG A 137 9.61 0.36 24.74
CA ARG A 137 9.35 -0.38 23.51
C ARG A 137 7.87 -0.77 23.43
N LEU A 138 7.23 -0.45 22.31
CA LEU A 138 5.88 -0.92 22.01
C LEU A 138 5.94 -2.11 21.05
N LEU A 139 6.34 -1.89 19.80
CA LEU A 139 6.40 -2.91 18.75
C LEU A 139 7.37 -2.55 17.64
N ALA A 140 7.75 -3.55 16.84
CA ALA A 140 8.41 -3.36 15.56
C ALA A 140 7.44 -3.66 14.40
N THR A 141 7.50 -2.85 13.34
CA THR A 141 6.75 -3.14 12.12
C THR A 141 7.63 -3.90 11.13
N ALA A 142 7.05 -4.68 10.23
CA ALA A 142 7.80 -5.39 9.19
C ALA A 142 8.70 -4.46 8.34
N ALA A 143 8.26 -3.23 8.09
CA ALA A 143 9.07 -2.22 7.42
C ALA A 143 10.17 -1.65 8.33
N GLY A 144 9.87 -1.49 9.62
CA GLY A 144 10.82 -1.01 10.63
C GLY A 144 11.99 -1.97 10.84
N VAL A 145 11.73 -3.26 10.90
CA VAL A 145 12.77 -4.30 11.05
C VAL A 145 13.82 -4.18 9.94
N LYS A 146 13.41 -3.94 8.70
CA LYS A 146 14.34 -3.76 7.56
C LYS A 146 15.26 -2.55 7.69
N THR A 147 14.94 -1.59 8.54
CA THR A 147 15.69 -0.35 8.77
C THR A 147 16.14 -0.20 10.22
N SER A 148 16.16 -1.29 10.97
CA SER A 148 16.48 -1.34 12.41
C SER A 148 15.70 -0.29 13.23
N THR A 149 14.47 0.02 12.83
CA THR A 149 13.63 1.06 13.43
C THR A 149 12.50 0.42 14.24
N ILE A 150 12.40 0.80 15.51
CA ILE A 150 11.41 0.28 16.45
C ILE A 150 10.56 1.43 16.97
N ILE A 151 9.29 1.14 17.24
CA ILE A 151 8.33 2.08 17.82
C ILE A 151 8.41 2.02 19.34
N PHE A 152 8.69 3.19 19.94
CA PHE A 152 8.63 3.44 21.36
C PHE A 152 7.50 4.42 21.65
N VAL A 153 6.86 4.26 22.81
CA VAL A 153 5.80 5.14 23.28
C VAL A 153 6.05 5.58 24.71
N ALA A 154 5.42 6.67 25.10
CA ALA A 154 5.43 7.10 26.48
C ALA A 154 5.01 5.96 27.42
N ASP A 155 5.77 5.70 28.47
CA ASP A 155 5.58 4.54 29.37
C ASP A 155 4.17 4.49 29.96
N TYR A 156 3.62 5.64 30.33
CA TYR A 156 2.28 5.73 30.92
C TYR A 156 1.14 5.35 29.96
N LEU A 157 1.36 5.39 28.63
CA LEU A 157 0.38 4.98 27.62
C LEU A 157 0.52 3.51 27.22
N LYS A 158 1.68 2.90 27.47
CA LYS A 158 1.97 1.55 26.97
C LYS A 158 0.95 0.48 27.39
N PRO A 159 0.49 0.40 28.67
CA PRO A 159 -0.47 -0.61 29.08
C PRO A 159 -1.79 -0.52 28.31
N GLU A 160 -2.36 0.69 28.17
CA GLU A 160 -3.59 0.93 27.43
C GLU A 160 -3.43 0.60 25.95
N LEU A 161 -2.33 1.02 25.34
CA LEU A 161 -2.05 0.74 23.92
C LEU A 161 -1.90 -0.76 23.66
N LEU A 162 -1.23 -1.50 24.55
CA LEU A 162 -1.11 -2.96 24.41
C LEU A 162 -2.47 -3.65 24.55
N GLN A 163 -3.33 -3.21 25.46
CA GLN A 163 -4.70 -3.71 25.58
C GLN A 163 -5.48 -3.50 24.28
N LYS A 164 -5.47 -2.28 23.74
CA LYS A 164 -6.12 -1.97 22.46
C LYS A 164 -5.56 -2.81 21.31
N LEU A 165 -4.23 -2.91 21.21
CA LEU A 165 -3.56 -3.68 20.16
C LEU A 165 -3.84 -5.18 20.23
N ASN A 166 -4.09 -5.72 21.44
CA ASN A 166 -4.50 -7.11 21.62
C ASN A 166 -5.95 -7.38 21.20
N ASN A 167 -6.78 -6.36 21.13
CA ASN A 167 -8.17 -6.40 20.65
C ASN A 167 -9.00 -7.56 21.24
N GLY A 168 -8.92 -7.80 22.54
CA GLY A 168 -9.69 -8.85 23.21
C GLY A 168 -9.37 -10.30 22.77
N ARG A 169 -8.25 -10.51 22.09
CA ARG A 169 -7.83 -11.84 21.63
C ARG A 169 -7.72 -12.82 22.80
N ASP A 170 -8.19 -14.05 22.61
CA ASP A 170 -7.97 -15.12 23.57
C ASP A 170 -6.46 -15.41 23.72
N MET A 171 -5.93 -15.08 24.90
CA MET A 171 -4.52 -15.26 25.23
C MET A 171 -4.12 -16.73 25.46
N ILE A 172 -5.09 -17.64 25.65
CA ILE A 172 -4.83 -19.07 25.81
C ILE A 172 -4.42 -19.69 24.47
N LYS A 173 -4.96 -19.16 23.36
CA LYS A 173 -4.58 -19.63 22.03
C LYS A 173 -3.16 -19.20 21.67
N PRO A 174 -2.27 -20.15 21.34
CA PRO A 174 -0.88 -19.85 21.03
C PRO A 174 -0.77 -19.01 19.75
N ALA A 175 0.12 -18.04 19.77
CA ALA A 175 0.50 -17.29 18.58
C ALA A 175 2.03 -17.17 18.52
N VAL A 176 2.59 -17.29 17.33
CA VAL A 176 4.03 -17.06 17.13
C VAL A 176 4.33 -15.59 17.45
N PRO A 177 5.20 -15.28 18.43
CA PRO A 177 5.41 -13.90 18.90
C PRO A 177 5.74 -12.90 17.80
N SER A 178 6.63 -13.28 16.85
CA SER A 178 7.02 -12.41 15.72
C SER A 178 5.85 -12.14 14.76
N LYS A 179 4.98 -13.14 14.52
CA LYS A 179 3.78 -12.96 13.71
C LYS A 179 2.76 -12.08 14.43
N LEU A 180 2.53 -12.31 15.72
CA LEU A 180 1.62 -11.49 16.54
C LEU A 180 2.06 -10.03 16.54
N GLU A 181 3.35 -9.76 16.79
CA GLU A 181 3.89 -8.39 16.75
C GLU A 181 3.72 -7.75 15.37
N SER A 182 3.95 -8.51 14.30
CA SER A 182 3.73 -8.05 12.92
C SER A 182 2.26 -7.68 12.67
N TYR A 183 1.32 -8.46 13.20
CA TYR A 183 -0.13 -8.20 13.06
C TYR A 183 -0.56 -6.98 13.88
N MET A 184 -0.08 -6.82 15.12
CA MET A 184 -0.27 -5.59 15.89
C MET A 184 0.31 -4.37 15.19
N GLY A 185 1.46 -4.54 14.51
CA GLY A 185 2.13 -3.52 13.71
C GLY A 185 1.32 -2.97 12.54
N LEU A 186 0.25 -3.66 12.10
CA LEU A 186 -0.67 -3.16 11.09
C LEU A 186 -1.36 -1.85 11.51
N SER A 187 -1.53 -1.64 12.81
CA SER A 187 -2.08 -0.40 13.38
C SER A 187 -1.24 0.84 13.09
N ALA A 188 0.07 0.66 12.83
CA ALA A 188 0.98 1.75 12.44
C ALA A 188 0.95 2.05 10.93
N SER A 189 0.19 1.32 10.13
CA SER A 189 0.03 1.58 8.70
C SER A 189 -0.73 2.89 8.47
N ALA A 190 -0.21 3.73 7.58
CA ALA A 190 -0.92 4.93 7.11
C ALA A 190 -2.30 4.55 6.59
N SER A 191 -3.36 5.12 7.17
CA SER A 191 -4.74 4.75 6.83
C SER A 191 -5.73 5.85 7.18
N LYS A 192 -6.76 6.03 6.33
CA LYS A 192 -7.91 6.92 6.58
C LYS A 192 -9.09 6.05 7.04
N PRO A 193 -9.73 6.37 8.17
CA PRO A 193 -10.90 5.61 8.64
C PRO A 193 -12.07 5.80 7.68
N VAL A 194 -12.91 4.76 7.59
CA VAL A 194 -14.15 4.75 6.81
C VAL A 194 -15.29 4.21 7.66
N SER A 195 -16.54 4.46 7.22
CA SER A 195 -17.73 3.97 7.91
C SER A 195 -17.74 2.45 8.00
N MET A 196 -18.37 1.93 9.06
CA MET A 196 -18.55 0.49 9.22
C MET A 196 -19.47 -0.06 8.12
N PRO A 197 -19.16 -1.22 7.55
CA PRO A 197 -20.10 -1.93 6.69
C PRO A 197 -21.32 -2.38 7.50
N ARG A 198 -22.47 -2.51 6.85
CA ARG A 198 -23.72 -2.95 7.49
C ARG A 198 -23.61 -4.37 8.06
N GLY A 199 -22.80 -5.21 7.48
CA GLY A 199 -22.49 -6.54 7.99
C GLY A 199 -21.19 -7.04 7.39
N VAL A 200 -20.57 -7.98 8.07
CA VAL A 200 -19.30 -8.61 7.68
C VAL A 200 -19.43 -10.11 7.86
N ILE A 201 -19.07 -10.88 6.84
CA ILE A 201 -18.92 -12.33 6.93
C ILE A 201 -17.45 -12.66 6.70
N VAL A 202 -16.91 -13.60 7.46
CA VAL A 202 -15.56 -14.14 7.26
C VAL A 202 -15.69 -15.57 6.74
N VAL A 203 -15.22 -15.83 5.54
CA VAL A 203 -15.29 -17.15 4.90
C VAL A 203 -13.92 -17.81 4.84
N LYS A 204 -13.91 -19.12 4.61
CA LYS A 204 -12.66 -19.85 4.34
C LYS A 204 -12.03 -19.38 3.03
N ASP A 205 -10.73 -19.53 2.92
CA ASP A 205 -10.05 -19.30 1.65
C ASP A 205 -10.53 -20.29 0.57
N CYS A 206 -10.50 -19.83 -0.67
CA CYS A 206 -10.93 -20.59 -1.84
C CYS A 206 -9.73 -21.28 -2.47
N TYR A 207 -9.73 -22.61 -2.47
CA TYR A 207 -8.68 -23.42 -3.08
C TYR A 207 -9.15 -24.05 -4.38
N MET A 208 -8.32 -23.96 -5.42
CA MET A 208 -8.51 -24.69 -6.67
C MET A 208 -7.61 -25.91 -6.67
N ARG A 209 -8.22 -27.09 -6.90
CA ARG A 209 -7.53 -28.39 -6.82
C ARG A 209 -7.56 -29.07 -8.16
N PHE A 210 -6.38 -29.45 -8.66
CA PHE A 210 -6.23 -30.11 -9.96
C PHE A 210 -4.98 -30.99 -9.99
N LYS A 211 -4.79 -31.72 -11.08
CA LYS A 211 -3.57 -32.49 -11.32
C LYS A 211 -2.70 -31.82 -12.38
N ASP A 212 -1.40 -31.81 -12.13
CA ASP A 212 -0.42 -31.24 -13.05
C ASP A 212 0.92 -31.98 -13.00
N ASP A 213 1.75 -31.76 -14.00
CA ASP A 213 3.14 -32.19 -14.02
C ASP A 213 4.02 -31.06 -13.47
N TYR A 214 4.88 -31.38 -12.51
CA TYR A 214 5.77 -30.40 -11.91
C TYR A 214 7.08 -31.01 -11.41
N LEU A 215 8.07 -30.13 -11.22
CA LEU A 215 9.35 -30.49 -10.62
C LEU A 215 9.32 -30.15 -9.12
N LEU A 216 9.64 -31.12 -8.29
CA LEU A 216 9.73 -30.98 -6.85
C LEU A 216 11.18 -31.00 -6.41
N LEU A 217 11.66 -29.95 -5.80
CA LEU A 217 12.96 -29.94 -5.13
C LEU A 217 12.81 -30.65 -3.79
N LYS A 218 13.47 -31.77 -3.66
CA LYS A 218 13.62 -32.53 -2.39
C LYS A 218 14.87 -32.03 -1.70
N ASP A 219 14.69 -31.30 -0.60
CA ASP A 219 15.76 -30.94 0.32
C ASP A 219 15.73 -31.95 1.46
N LEU A 220 16.69 -32.89 1.42
CA LEU A 220 16.81 -33.95 2.40
C LEU A 220 17.62 -33.48 3.60
N ASP A 221 17.40 -34.09 4.76
CA ASP A 221 18.12 -33.79 5.99
C ASP A 221 19.66 -33.71 5.78
N ASP A 222 20.36 -32.98 6.62
CA ASP A 222 21.77 -32.51 6.58
C ASP A 222 22.86 -33.48 6.00
N SER A 223 22.51 -34.68 5.61
CA SER A 223 23.45 -35.72 5.08
C SER A 223 23.33 -36.00 3.59
N ASP A 224 22.25 -35.54 2.91
CA ASP A 224 21.97 -35.88 1.52
C ASP A 224 21.93 -34.63 0.62
N GLU A 225 22.42 -34.75 -0.61
CA GLU A 225 22.37 -33.66 -1.57
C GLU A 225 20.93 -33.45 -2.06
N PRO A 226 20.44 -32.16 -2.16
CA PRO A 226 19.14 -31.89 -2.73
C PRO A 226 19.02 -32.42 -4.16
N TYR A 227 17.88 -33.02 -4.52
CA TYR A 227 17.61 -33.50 -5.86
C TYR A 227 16.25 -33.05 -6.38
N ILE A 228 16.08 -33.07 -7.70
CA ILE A 228 14.83 -32.76 -8.38
C ILE A 228 14.11 -34.05 -8.71
N GLU A 229 12.85 -34.15 -8.28
CA GLU A 229 11.93 -35.22 -8.62
C GLU A 229 10.91 -34.72 -9.65
N GLU A 230 10.72 -35.43 -10.76
CA GLU A 230 9.65 -35.17 -11.71
C GLU A 230 8.36 -35.83 -11.20
N VAL A 231 7.34 -35.03 -10.93
CA VAL A 231 6.04 -35.52 -10.49
C VAL A 231 5.05 -35.40 -11.65
N HIS A 232 4.51 -36.53 -12.10
CA HIS A 232 3.52 -36.60 -13.16
C HIS A 232 2.11 -36.71 -12.58
N GLN A 233 1.17 -35.86 -13.05
CA GLN A 233 -0.22 -35.81 -12.59
C GLN A 233 -0.34 -35.77 -11.05
N GLY A 234 0.58 -35.05 -10.43
CA GLY A 234 0.55 -34.81 -8.99
C GLY A 234 -0.58 -33.87 -8.60
N ASP A 235 -1.06 -34.02 -7.37
CA ASP A 235 -2.10 -33.16 -6.83
C ASP A 235 -1.53 -31.75 -6.57
N VAL A 236 -2.21 -30.74 -7.11
CA VAL A 236 -1.89 -29.33 -6.95
C VAL A 236 -3.05 -28.63 -6.28
N GLU A 237 -2.73 -27.82 -5.27
CA GLU A 237 -3.68 -26.95 -4.61
C GLU A 237 -3.16 -25.50 -4.71
N VAL A 238 -3.97 -24.62 -5.26
CA VAL A 238 -3.68 -23.18 -5.40
C VAL A 238 -4.67 -22.38 -4.58
N ASP A 239 -4.17 -21.57 -3.67
CA ASP A 239 -4.99 -20.59 -2.96
C ASP A 239 -5.35 -19.46 -3.92
N ASN A 240 -6.64 -19.39 -4.26
CA ASN A 240 -7.20 -18.38 -5.16
C ASN A 240 -7.56 -17.08 -4.45
N SER A 241 -7.57 -17.06 -3.12
CA SER A 241 -8.12 -15.94 -2.33
C SER A 241 -7.16 -15.36 -1.29
N ASP A 242 -5.89 -15.73 -1.32
CA ASP A 242 -4.93 -15.25 -0.31
C ASP A 242 -4.90 -13.72 -0.24
N GLY A 243 -5.30 -13.22 0.93
CA GLY A 243 -5.24 -11.79 1.25
C GLY A 243 -6.26 -10.90 0.54
N TYR A 244 -7.31 -11.42 -0.07
CA TYR A 244 -8.41 -10.60 -0.56
C TYR A 244 -9.79 -11.12 -0.17
N GLY A 245 -10.75 -10.20 -0.23
CA GLY A 245 -12.17 -10.45 -0.02
C GLY A 245 -13.01 -9.61 -0.98
N LEU A 246 -14.32 -9.64 -0.78
CA LEU A 246 -15.29 -8.97 -1.63
C LEU A 246 -16.03 -7.88 -0.86
N ALA A 247 -16.37 -6.81 -1.54
CA ALA A 247 -17.24 -5.77 -1.02
C ALA A 247 -18.39 -5.54 -2.00
N SER A 248 -19.58 -5.26 -1.49
CA SER A 248 -20.68 -4.86 -2.35
C SER A 248 -20.29 -3.60 -3.13
N PRO A 249 -20.71 -3.43 -4.38
CA PRO A 249 -20.43 -2.21 -5.14
C PRO A 249 -20.86 -0.94 -4.40
N ALA A 250 -22.00 -0.96 -3.71
CA ALA A 250 -22.50 0.15 -2.90
C ALA A 250 -21.56 0.52 -1.73
N LEU A 251 -20.93 -0.46 -1.09
CA LEU A 251 -19.94 -0.21 -0.03
C LEU A 251 -18.70 0.49 -0.60
N ILE A 252 -18.19 0.03 -1.73
CA ILE A 252 -17.02 0.65 -2.39
C ILE A 252 -17.34 2.08 -2.82
N GLU A 253 -18.53 2.35 -3.38
CA GLU A 253 -18.96 3.70 -3.75
C GLU A 253 -19.05 4.62 -2.52
N ARG A 254 -19.65 4.14 -1.42
CA ARG A 254 -19.73 4.90 -0.17
C ARG A 254 -18.34 5.23 0.38
N TRP A 255 -17.44 4.27 0.45
CA TRP A 255 -16.08 4.49 0.92
C TRP A 255 -15.26 5.38 -0.02
N THR A 256 -15.49 5.29 -1.34
CA THR A 256 -14.85 6.17 -2.33
C THR A 256 -15.22 7.63 -2.07
N ALA A 257 -16.51 7.90 -1.80
CA ALA A 257 -16.99 9.23 -1.46
C ALA A 257 -16.41 9.76 -0.13
N GLU A 258 -16.36 8.92 0.91
CA GLU A 258 -15.75 9.27 2.21
C GLU A 258 -14.25 9.56 2.11
N LEU A 259 -13.57 8.90 1.19
CA LEU A 259 -12.14 9.11 0.91
C LEU A 259 -11.89 10.35 0.05
N GLU A 260 -12.93 10.96 -0.51
CA GLU A 260 -12.85 12.11 -1.44
C GLU A 260 -12.06 11.77 -2.72
N GLU A 261 -12.18 10.51 -3.18
CA GLU A 261 -11.51 10.05 -4.39
C GLU A 261 -12.40 10.24 -5.62
N ASP A 262 -11.77 10.54 -6.78
CA ASP A 262 -12.47 10.76 -8.03
C ASP A 262 -12.72 9.44 -8.77
N GLY A 263 -13.95 9.20 -9.14
CA GLY A 263 -14.37 8.11 -10.02
C GLY A 263 -14.43 6.73 -9.34
N PRO A 264 -14.85 5.71 -10.09
CA PRO A 264 -15.01 4.37 -9.56
C PRO A 264 -13.67 3.71 -9.26
N VAL A 265 -13.56 3.14 -8.06
CA VAL A 265 -12.36 2.45 -7.56
C VAL A 265 -12.53 0.95 -7.72
N GLY A 266 -11.58 0.30 -8.39
CA GLY A 266 -11.61 -1.15 -8.65
C GLY A 266 -11.22 -2.04 -7.47
N GLY A 267 -10.87 -1.45 -6.32
CA GLY A 267 -10.55 -2.18 -5.09
C GLY A 267 -9.82 -1.31 -4.07
N MET A 268 -9.88 -1.72 -2.82
CA MET A 268 -9.29 -0.99 -1.69
C MET A 268 -8.48 -1.90 -0.79
N CYS A 269 -7.34 -1.41 -0.33
CA CYS A 269 -6.54 -2.11 0.67
C CYS A 269 -6.98 -1.67 2.06
N ILE A 270 -7.56 -2.56 2.83
CA ILE A 270 -8.17 -2.27 4.13
C ILE A 270 -7.30 -2.70 5.31
N ARG A 271 -7.59 -2.10 6.47
CA ARG A 271 -7.05 -2.45 7.78
C ARG A 271 -8.14 -2.40 8.83
N ASN A 272 -8.05 -3.33 9.77
CA ASN A 272 -8.74 -3.33 11.04
C ASN A 272 -7.86 -4.11 12.06
N ALA A 273 -8.32 -4.39 13.27
CA ALA A 273 -7.58 -5.23 14.21
C ALA A 273 -7.26 -6.59 13.57
N PHE A 274 -5.99 -6.93 13.44
CA PHE A 274 -5.49 -8.17 12.81
C PHE A 274 -5.99 -8.42 11.38
N CYS A 275 -6.70 -7.46 10.77
CA CYS A 275 -7.23 -7.57 9.42
C CYS A 275 -6.37 -6.80 8.43
N LYS A 276 -5.98 -7.48 7.36
CA LYS A 276 -5.16 -6.93 6.27
C LYS A 276 -5.51 -7.62 4.96
N GLY A 277 -5.82 -6.85 3.93
CA GLY A 277 -6.00 -7.38 2.58
C GLY A 277 -6.56 -6.36 1.62
N MET A 278 -6.83 -6.82 0.41
CA MET A 278 -7.58 -6.07 -0.59
C MET A 278 -9.05 -6.49 -0.53
N VAL A 279 -9.94 -5.55 -0.79
CA VAL A 279 -11.34 -5.87 -1.08
C VAL A 279 -11.67 -5.36 -2.46
N PHE A 280 -12.34 -6.22 -3.22
CA PHE A 280 -12.74 -5.93 -4.60
C PHE A 280 -14.26 -5.80 -4.69
N PRO A 281 -14.78 -4.85 -5.48
CA PRO A 281 -16.22 -4.75 -5.73
C PRO A 281 -16.70 -5.94 -6.55
N PHE A 282 -17.63 -6.71 -5.98
CA PHE A 282 -18.27 -7.83 -6.64
C PHE A 282 -19.72 -7.96 -6.20
N ASP A 283 -20.63 -8.25 -7.14
CA ASP A 283 -22.05 -8.39 -6.85
C ASP A 283 -22.37 -9.82 -6.40
N PHE A 284 -22.01 -10.14 -5.17
CA PHE A 284 -22.29 -11.43 -4.58
C PHE A 284 -23.78 -11.63 -4.24
N TYR A 285 -24.57 -10.57 -4.19
CA TYR A 285 -26.03 -10.69 -4.08
C TYR A 285 -26.66 -11.23 -5.38
N GLU A 286 -26.20 -10.67 -6.52
CA GLU A 286 -26.63 -11.18 -7.82
C GLU A 286 -26.16 -12.63 -8.03
N PHE A 287 -24.94 -12.96 -7.56
CA PHE A 287 -24.42 -14.34 -7.59
C PHE A 287 -25.30 -15.29 -6.76
N ALA A 288 -25.71 -14.89 -5.57
CA ALA A 288 -26.59 -15.65 -4.68
C ALA A 288 -27.91 -16.00 -5.36
N GLY A 289 -28.54 -15.01 -6.04
CA GLY A 289 -29.82 -15.20 -6.72
C GLY A 289 -29.74 -15.95 -8.04
N LEU A 290 -28.73 -15.67 -8.88
CA LEU A 290 -28.66 -16.19 -10.25
C LEU A 290 -27.87 -17.49 -10.38
N VAL A 291 -26.88 -17.72 -9.52
CA VAL A 291 -25.95 -18.86 -9.64
C VAL A 291 -26.11 -19.83 -8.49
N ALA A 292 -26.01 -19.35 -7.27
CA ALA A 292 -26.12 -20.22 -6.09
C ALA A 292 -27.56 -20.64 -5.79
N ASN A 293 -28.54 -19.82 -6.15
CA ASN A 293 -29.94 -19.99 -5.77
C ASN A 293 -30.10 -20.26 -4.26
N SER A 294 -29.32 -19.53 -3.46
CA SER A 294 -29.24 -19.66 -2.01
C SER A 294 -28.89 -18.29 -1.41
N ASP A 295 -29.43 -17.99 -0.25
CA ASP A 295 -29.08 -16.81 0.55
C ASP A 295 -28.12 -17.12 1.69
N THR A 296 -27.78 -18.40 1.88
CA THR A 296 -27.01 -18.89 3.02
C THR A 296 -25.58 -19.26 2.62
N VAL A 297 -24.62 -18.75 3.39
CA VAL A 297 -23.19 -19.10 3.32
C VAL A 297 -22.72 -19.57 4.68
N ILE A 298 -21.65 -20.39 4.71
CA ILE A 298 -21.04 -20.85 5.95
C ILE A 298 -19.81 -20.01 6.25
N ASP A 299 -19.78 -19.38 7.43
CA ASP A 299 -18.63 -18.61 7.85
C ASP A 299 -17.44 -19.51 8.29
N VAL A 300 -16.30 -18.90 8.58
CA VAL A 300 -15.07 -19.62 8.96
C VAL A 300 -15.23 -20.37 10.30
N TRP A 301 -16.15 -19.94 11.17
CA TRP A 301 -16.49 -20.59 12.46
C TRP A 301 -17.51 -21.72 12.31
N GLY A 302 -18.09 -21.88 11.12
CA GLY A 302 -19.09 -22.92 10.82
C GLY A 302 -20.54 -22.49 11.07
N HIS A 303 -20.82 -21.20 11.21
CA HIS A 303 -22.17 -20.67 11.39
C HIS A 303 -22.79 -20.34 10.03
N GLU A 304 -24.10 -20.55 9.92
CA GLU A 304 -24.88 -20.09 8.78
C GLU A 304 -25.09 -18.57 8.85
N GLN A 305 -24.83 -17.89 7.74
CA GLN A 305 -24.95 -16.45 7.59
C GLN A 305 -25.81 -16.13 6.36
N ASN A 306 -26.69 -15.13 6.46
CA ASN A 306 -27.43 -14.64 5.30
C ASN A 306 -26.57 -13.63 4.53
N ILE A 307 -26.30 -13.91 3.25
CA ILE A 307 -25.43 -13.08 2.42
C ILE A 307 -25.97 -11.65 2.22
N TYR A 308 -27.28 -11.47 2.24
CA TYR A 308 -27.92 -10.16 2.06
C TYR A 308 -27.76 -9.23 3.28
N ASP A 309 -27.36 -9.76 4.42
CA ASP A 309 -27.07 -8.98 5.63
C ASP A 309 -25.64 -8.42 5.65
N ALA A 310 -24.76 -8.85 4.75
CA ALA A 310 -23.36 -8.44 4.70
C ALA A 310 -23.06 -7.54 3.50
N GLU A 311 -22.33 -6.46 3.72
CA GLU A 311 -21.74 -5.63 2.66
C GLU A 311 -20.26 -5.97 2.39
N LEU A 312 -19.62 -6.71 3.31
CA LEU A 312 -18.20 -7.04 3.27
C LEU A 312 -17.98 -8.52 3.55
N ILE A 313 -17.29 -9.18 2.64
CA ILE A 313 -16.82 -10.55 2.80
C ILE A 313 -15.30 -10.51 2.98
N LEU A 314 -14.83 -11.04 4.09
CA LEU A 314 -13.41 -11.25 4.37
C LEU A 314 -13.08 -12.74 4.22
N THR A 315 -11.82 -13.05 3.95
CA THR A 315 -11.32 -14.42 4.01
C THR A 315 -10.49 -14.65 5.28
N GLU A 316 -10.31 -15.91 5.65
CA GLU A 316 -9.50 -16.28 6.81
C GLU A 316 -8.05 -15.80 6.68
N SER A 317 -7.51 -15.77 5.47
CA SER A 317 -6.19 -15.20 5.20
C SER A 317 -6.12 -13.69 5.41
N MET A 318 -7.23 -12.97 5.31
CA MET A 318 -7.31 -11.54 5.63
C MET A 318 -7.43 -11.28 7.12
N LEU A 319 -8.26 -12.02 7.84
CA LEU A 319 -8.46 -11.89 9.29
C LEU A 319 -7.49 -12.80 10.03
N LYS A 320 -6.27 -12.30 10.23
CA LYS A 320 -5.26 -13.03 10.98
C LYS A 320 -5.74 -13.26 12.42
N LEU A 321 -5.50 -14.46 12.95
CA LEU A 321 -5.94 -14.86 14.29
C LEU A 321 -7.48 -14.90 14.45
N TRP A 322 -8.24 -15.13 13.38
CA TRP A 322 -9.70 -15.26 13.40
C TRP A 322 -10.17 -16.30 14.43
N ASP A 323 -9.41 -17.39 14.57
CA ASP A 323 -9.66 -18.48 15.50
C ASP A 323 -9.55 -18.08 16.98
N SER A 324 -9.01 -16.90 17.29
CA SER A 324 -8.97 -16.32 18.64
C SER A 324 -10.29 -15.68 19.07
N TYR A 325 -11.27 -15.64 18.19
CA TYR A 325 -12.62 -15.11 18.40
C TYR A 325 -13.66 -16.22 18.23
N LYS A 326 -14.84 -16.05 18.83
CA LYS A 326 -15.91 -17.04 18.77
C LYS A 326 -16.80 -16.90 17.54
N SER A 327 -16.87 -15.69 16.97
CA SER A 327 -17.64 -15.35 15.78
C SER A 327 -17.17 -14.00 15.22
N CYS A 328 -17.71 -13.61 14.06
CA CYS A 328 -17.50 -12.28 13.50
C CYS A 328 -18.05 -11.17 14.40
N GLU A 329 -19.19 -11.38 15.02
CA GLU A 329 -19.82 -10.44 15.97
C GLU A 329 -18.93 -10.21 17.18
N ASP A 330 -18.35 -11.29 17.75
CA ASP A 330 -17.40 -11.21 18.86
C ASP A 330 -16.16 -10.38 18.45
N TYR A 331 -15.59 -10.66 17.28
CA TYR A 331 -14.47 -9.86 16.74
C TYR A 331 -14.84 -8.38 16.58
N LEU A 332 -15.98 -8.06 15.97
CA LEU A 332 -16.43 -6.68 15.76
C LEU A 332 -16.79 -5.96 17.06
N ALA A 333 -17.34 -6.67 18.05
CA ALA A 333 -17.59 -6.12 19.38
C ALA A 333 -16.28 -5.71 20.07
N ASN A 334 -15.27 -6.57 20.03
CA ASN A 334 -13.93 -6.26 20.53
C ASN A 334 -13.28 -5.09 19.77
N CYS A 335 -13.45 -5.02 18.45
CA CYS A 335 -12.99 -3.87 17.66
C CYS A 335 -13.62 -2.56 18.16
N LYS A 336 -14.93 -2.55 18.35
CA LYS A 336 -15.67 -1.38 18.83
C LYS A 336 -15.23 -0.96 20.24
N GLU A 337 -15.08 -1.90 21.16
CA GLU A 337 -14.64 -1.65 22.54
C GLU A 337 -13.22 -1.05 22.56
N ASN A 338 -12.31 -1.54 21.73
CA ASN A 338 -10.94 -1.08 21.68
C ASN A 338 -10.72 0.12 20.73
N GLY A 339 -11.79 0.64 20.10
CA GLY A 339 -11.74 1.83 19.25
C GLY A 339 -11.18 1.59 17.87
N TYR A 340 -11.18 0.35 17.38
CA TYR A 340 -10.88 0.04 15.99
C TYR A 340 -12.07 0.34 15.07
N THR A 341 -11.76 0.78 13.87
CA THR A 341 -12.69 0.90 12.75
C THR A 341 -11.99 0.48 11.47
N PHE A 342 -12.75 0.07 10.47
CA PHE A 342 -12.17 -0.15 9.15
C PHE A 342 -11.49 1.11 8.65
N SER A 343 -10.34 0.93 8.03
CA SER A 343 -9.53 2.01 7.49
C SER A 343 -8.95 1.59 6.15
N VAL A 344 -8.89 2.50 5.20
CA VAL A 344 -8.31 2.26 3.89
C VAL A 344 -6.89 2.83 3.85
N THR A 345 -5.96 2.02 3.38
CA THR A 345 -4.54 2.42 3.24
C THR A 345 -4.21 2.86 1.83
N LYS A 346 -4.86 2.27 0.84
CA LYS A 346 -4.59 2.45 -0.57
C LYS A 346 -5.81 2.05 -1.39
N ILE A 347 -5.91 2.61 -2.58
CA ILE A 347 -6.92 2.24 -3.58
C ILE A 347 -6.24 1.71 -4.85
N VAL A 348 -6.97 0.97 -5.65
CA VAL A 348 -6.59 0.69 -7.04
C VAL A 348 -6.64 2.00 -7.80
N GLU A 349 -5.57 2.36 -8.51
CA GLU A 349 -5.51 3.63 -9.25
C GLU A 349 -6.63 3.69 -10.29
N PRO A 350 -7.46 4.76 -10.31
CA PRO A 350 -8.56 4.89 -11.27
C PRO A 350 -8.08 5.05 -12.72
N GLN A 351 -6.85 5.55 -12.90
CA GLN A 351 -6.26 5.77 -14.21
C GLN A 351 -5.03 4.90 -14.39
N GLN A 352 -4.90 4.32 -15.58
CA GLN A 352 -3.68 3.64 -16.00
C GLN A 352 -2.86 4.54 -16.92
N HIS A 353 -1.55 4.31 -16.94
CA HIS A 353 -0.60 5.07 -17.71
C HIS A 353 -0.06 4.23 -18.87
N GLU A 354 0.26 4.89 -19.98
CA GLU A 354 0.84 4.21 -21.14
C GLU A 354 2.27 3.74 -20.91
N SER A 355 2.96 4.34 -19.94
CA SER A 355 4.34 4.00 -19.60
C SER A 355 4.65 4.32 -18.15
N ARG A 356 5.57 3.59 -17.58
CA ARG A 356 6.06 3.75 -16.20
C ARG A 356 7.59 3.71 -16.13
N GLU A 357 8.13 4.30 -15.10
CA GLU A 357 9.52 4.12 -14.72
C GLU A 357 9.66 2.83 -13.91
N LEU A 358 10.41 1.88 -14.43
CA LEU A 358 10.74 0.65 -13.73
C LEU A 358 12.10 0.75 -13.03
N ASN A 359 12.38 -0.15 -12.10
CA ASN A 359 13.68 -0.27 -11.46
C ASN A 359 14.57 -1.29 -12.21
N TYR A 360 15.85 -1.35 -11.84
CA TYR A 360 16.83 -2.23 -12.46
C TYR A 360 16.50 -3.73 -12.37
N GLN A 361 15.64 -4.14 -11.47
CA GLN A 361 15.36 -5.58 -11.22
C GLN A 361 14.71 -6.26 -12.43
N PHE A 362 13.97 -5.51 -13.26
CA PHE A 362 13.35 -6.10 -14.45
C PHE A 362 14.33 -6.36 -15.59
N ILE A 363 15.49 -5.68 -15.60
CA ILE A 363 16.54 -5.89 -16.62
C ILE A 363 17.64 -6.83 -16.14
N GLN A 364 17.74 -7.06 -14.83
CA GLN A 364 18.81 -7.84 -14.20
C GLN A 364 18.91 -9.28 -14.70
N PRO A 365 17.80 -10.01 -14.98
CA PRO A 365 17.88 -11.41 -15.38
C PRO A 365 18.13 -11.63 -16.89
N PHE A 366 18.36 -10.56 -17.68
CA PHE A 366 18.54 -10.66 -19.12
C PHE A 366 19.98 -10.40 -19.54
N GLU A 367 20.48 -11.22 -20.46
CA GLU A 367 21.64 -10.93 -21.26
C GLU A 367 21.18 -10.05 -22.44
N MET A 368 21.63 -8.81 -22.48
CA MET A 368 21.26 -7.83 -23.49
C MET A 368 22.48 -7.43 -24.32
N THR A 369 22.28 -7.31 -25.62
CA THR A 369 23.25 -6.68 -26.51
C THR A 369 23.25 -5.16 -26.33
N ASP A 370 24.28 -4.49 -26.83
CA ASP A 370 24.34 -3.01 -26.86
C ASP A 370 23.16 -2.39 -27.62
N ASP A 371 22.63 -3.06 -28.62
CA ASP A 371 21.50 -2.58 -29.41
C ASP A 371 20.19 -2.72 -28.63
N ASP A 372 19.99 -3.84 -27.92
CA ASP A 372 18.84 -4.01 -27.00
C ASP A 372 18.84 -2.91 -25.92
N ILE A 373 20.02 -2.62 -25.35
CA ILE A 373 20.17 -1.57 -24.34
C ILE A 373 19.82 -0.21 -24.94
N ARG A 374 20.34 0.13 -26.16
CA ARG A 374 20.01 1.40 -26.81
C ARG A 374 18.53 1.54 -27.08
N GLU A 375 17.87 0.50 -27.58
CA GLU A 375 16.42 0.50 -27.82
C GLU A 375 15.64 0.70 -26.52
N LEU A 376 16.01 -0.05 -25.47
CA LEU A 376 15.35 0.01 -24.17
C LEU A 376 15.43 1.39 -23.49
N ILE A 377 16.59 2.08 -23.60
CA ILE A 377 16.79 3.40 -22.96
C ILE A 377 16.34 4.57 -23.85
N ALA A 378 16.09 4.35 -25.13
CA ALA A 378 15.76 5.41 -26.10
C ALA A 378 14.57 6.29 -25.63
N PRO A 379 13.46 5.77 -25.10
CA PRO A 379 12.38 6.61 -24.58
C PRO A 379 12.84 7.53 -23.44
N THR A 380 13.65 7.02 -22.51
CA THR A 380 14.20 7.81 -21.39
C THR A 380 15.13 8.92 -21.87
N ILE A 381 15.98 8.63 -22.86
CA ILE A 381 16.88 9.61 -23.48
C ILE A 381 16.06 10.68 -24.22
N SER A 382 15.05 10.26 -24.98
CA SER A 382 14.18 11.18 -25.73
C SER A 382 13.47 12.18 -24.81
N ASP A 383 12.96 11.70 -23.65
CA ASP A 383 12.33 12.56 -22.65
C ASP A 383 13.31 13.61 -22.11
N ILE A 384 14.49 13.18 -21.70
CA ILE A 384 15.52 14.06 -21.14
C ILE A 384 16.00 15.08 -22.22
N SER A 385 16.29 14.62 -23.41
CA SER A 385 16.80 15.46 -24.49
C SER A 385 15.79 16.49 -24.98
N GLY A 386 14.51 16.11 -25.02
CA GLY A 386 13.45 17.02 -25.43
C GLY A 386 13.29 18.22 -24.49
N VAL A 387 13.39 17.98 -23.18
CA VAL A 387 13.32 19.06 -22.17
C VAL A 387 14.59 19.94 -22.23
N MET A 388 15.76 19.33 -22.42
CA MET A 388 17.02 20.06 -22.57
C MET A 388 17.05 20.93 -23.81
N GLY A 389 16.38 20.53 -24.90
CA GLY A 389 16.28 21.29 -26.14
C GLY A 389 15.37 22.53 -26.07
N GLY A 390 14.72 22.78 -24.91
CA GLY A 390 13.87 23.95 -24.72
C GLY A 390 12.51 23.86 -25.41
N ASP A 391 12.05 22.65 -25.74
CA ASP A 391 10.72 22.41 -26.29
C ASP A 391 9.65 22.61 -25.20
N PRO A 392 8.78 23.67 -25.33
CA PRO A 392 7.78 23.96 -24.29
C PRO A 392 6.79 22.83 -24.07
N ALA A 393 6.38 22.13 -25.14
CA ALA A 393 5.43 21.04 -25.05
C ALA A 393 6.03 19.85 -24.27
N LYS A 394 7.28 19.50 -24.58
CA LYS A 394 8.01 18.44 -23.85
C LYS A 394 8.33 18.83 -22.41
N ALA A 395 8.68 20.10 -22.18
CA ALA A 395 8.87 20.63 -20.82
C ALA A 395 7.56 20.54 -20.01
N LEU A 396 6.42 20.91 -20.59
CA LEU A 396 5.11 20.79 -19.96
C LEU A 396 4.74 19.34 -19.66
N LEU A 397 4.93 18.42 -20.61
CA LEU A 397 4.67 17.00 -20.40
C LEU A 397 5.56 16.44 -19.29
N TYR A 398 6.82 16.83 -19.26
CA TYR A 398 7.78 16.43 -18.24
C TYR A 398 7.42 16.97 -16.86
N LEU A 399 7.05 18.25 -16.76
CA LEU A 399 6.69 18.91 -15.50
C LEU A 399 5.33 18.47 -14.98
N ARG A 400 4.34 18.23 -15.84
CA ARG A 400 3.02 17.69 -15.47
C ARG A 400 3.04 16.20 -15.18
N GLY A 401 4.20 15.55 -15.41
CA GLY A 401 4.39 14.17 -15.04
C GLY A 401 3.42 13.24 -15.72
N VAL A 402 3.44 13.17 -17.04
CA VAL A 402 2.90 11.99 -17.76
C VAL A 402 3.55 10.72 -17.21
N ASP A 403 4.63 10.91 -16.45
CA ASP A 403 5.36 9.90 -15.69
C ASP A 403 5.57 10.30 -14.24
N GLN A 404 4.52 10.65 -13.52
CA GLN A 404 4.70 11.00 -12.11
C GLN A 404 5.29 9.86 -11.30
N THR A 405 6.58 9.94 -11.12
CA THR A 405 7.27 9.33 -10.00
C THR A 405 7.56 10.44 -8.99
N GLU A 406 6.73 10.51 -7.97
CA GLU A 406 7.06 10.95 -6.61
C GLU A 406 7.31 12.42 -6.22
N ASP A 407 6.34 12.92 -5.47
CA ASP A 407 6.31 13.78 -4.26
C ASP A 407 7.05 15.11 -4.20
N SER A 408 8.24 15.25 -4.61
CA SER A 408 8.94 16.54 -4.52
C SER A 408 8.92 17.33 -5.83
N ALA A 409 8.77 16.62 -6.94
CA ALA A 409 8.65 17.24 -8.26
C ALA A 409 7.24 17.80 -8.50
N ALA A 410 6.19 17.17 -7.99
CA ALA A 410 4.81 17.56 -8.23
C ALA A 410 4.46 18.98 -7.70
N ARG A 411 5.02 19.39 -6.57
CA ARG A 411 4.77 20.74 -6.01
C ARG A 411 5.54 21.87 -6.70
N LEU A 412 6.72 21.56 -7.21
CA LEU A 412 7.49 22.51 -8.03
C LEU A 412 6.99 22.54 -9.46
N SER A 413 6.37 21.42 -9.93
CA SER A 413 5.93 21.27 -11.31
C SER A 413 4.68 22.09 -11.67
N ASP A 414 3.74 22.25 -10.73
CA ASP A 414 2.47 22.92 -11.06
C ASP A 414 2.68 24.41 -11.36
N ASP A 415 3.45 25.13 -10.54
CA ASP A 415 3.69 26.54 -10.74
C ASP A 415 4.49 26.82 -12.04
N TYR A 416 5.51 26.01 -12.31
CA TYR A 416 6.30 26.12 -13.54
C TYR A 416 5.53 25.67 -14.78
N ALA A 417 4.74 24.60 -14.68
CA ALA A 417 3.91 24.13 -15.77
C ALA A 417 2.84 25.18 -16.14
N GLN A 418 2.24 25.83 -15.15
CA GLN A 418 1.30 26.92 -15.39
C GLN A 418 1.99 28.14 -16.02
N ALA A 419 3.15 28.54 -15.50
CA ALA A 419 3.90 29.66 -16.04
C ALA A 419 4.30 29.43 -17.52
N ILE A 420 4.83 28.24 -17.85
CA ILE A 420 5.21 27.87 -19.22
C ILE A 420 3.98 27.76 -20.14
N ALA A 421 2.83 27.34 -19.62
CA ALA A 421 1.59 27.28 -20.40
C ALA A 421 1.04 28.66 -20.76
N ILE A 422 1.28 29.68 -19.90
CA ILE A 422 0.87 31.07 -20.12
C ILE A 422 1.89 31.78 -21.02
N ASP A 423 3.17 31.61 -20.73
CA ASP A 423 4.27 32.24 -21.43
C ASP A 423 5.42 31.24 -21.64
N PRO A 424 5.56 30.64 -22.83
CA PRO A 424 6.65 29.71 -23.15
C PRO A 424 8.06 30.28 -22.95
N ASP A 425 8.23 31.61 -23.06
CA ASP A 425 9.52 32.28 -22.92
C ASP A 425 10.08 32.19 -21.48
N VAL A 426 9.25 31.85 -20.51
CA VAL A 426 9.67 31.53 -19.13
C VAL A 426 10.73 30.41 -19.10
N LEU A 427 10.76 29.53 -20.09
CA LEU A 427 11.83 28.54 -20.21
C LEU A 427 13.22 29.15 -20.42
N ASN A 428 13.29 30.39 -20.88
CA ASN A 428 14.55 31.12 -21.07
C ASN A 428 15.04 31.83 -19.81
N ASP A 429 14.18 31.93 -18.77
CA ASP A 429 14.57 32.51 -17.47
C ASP A 429 15.63 31.63 -16.78
N ASN A 430 16.70 32.30 -16.29
CA ASN A 430 17.84 31.59 -15.69
C ASN A 430 17.49 30.79 -14.43
N TYR A 431 16.54 31.27 -13.63
CA TYR A 431 16.11 30.56 -12.44
C TYR A 431 15.30 29.32 -12.82
N VAL A 432 14.33 29.46 -13.73
CA VAL A 432 13.48 28.35 -14.22
C VAL A 432 14.37 27.28 -14.91
N ARG A 433 15.29 27.69 -15.77
CA ARG A 433 16.29 26.77 -16.37
C ARG A 433 17.11 26.05 -15.32
N GLY A 434 17.54 26.75 -14.27
CA GLY A 434 18.27 26.15 -13.16
C GLY A 434 17.46 25.10 -12.38
N GLN A 435 16.17 25.32 -12.17
CA GLN A 435 15.30 24.35 -11.52
C GLN A 435 15.03 23.14 -12.41
N ILE A 436 14.71 23.36 -13.69
CA ILE A 436 14.51 22.28 -14.68
C ILE A 436 15.79 21.45 -14.81
N SER A 437 16.95 22.07 -14.88
CA SER A 437 18.25 21.38 -14.96
C SER A 437 18.49 20.46 -13.76
N LYS A 438 18.11 20.88 -12.53
CA LYS A 438 18.20 20.04 -11.33
C LYS A 438 17.28 18.82 -11.42
N LEU A 439 16.05 19.00 -11.95
CA LEU A 439 15.11 17.89 -12.14
C LEU A 439 15.64 16.90 -13.16
N ILE A 440 16.18 17.38 -14.29
CA ILE A 440 16.80 16.57 -15.33
C ILE A 440 18.01 15.79 -14.80
N SER A 441 18.90 16.46 -14.06
CA SER A 441 20.06 15.79 -13.45
C SER A 441 19.61 14.66 -12.52
N LYS A 442 18.60 14.90 -11.68
CA LYS A 442 18.03 13.88 -10.81
C LYS A 442 17.44 12.71 -11.61
N ARG A 443 16.78 13.00 -12.74
CA ARG A 443 16.21 11.98 -13.63
C ARG A 443 17.33 11.15 -14.29
N ALA A 444 18.37 11.81 -14.78
CA ALA A 444 19.53 11.16 -15.38
C ALA A 444 20.26 10.25 -14.36
N ASP A 445 20.43 10.73 -13.13
CA ASP A 445 21.04 9.92 -12.06
C ASP A 445 20.20 8.69 -11.70
N ARG A 446 18.87 8.81 -11.74
CA ARG A 446 17.97 7.65 -11.57
C ARG A 446 18.08 6.68 -12.74
N ALA A 447 18.15 7.18 -13.98
CA ALA A 447 18.34 6.36 -15.17
C ALA A 447 19.65 5.56 -15.15
N LYS A 448 20.76 6.18 -14.68
CA LYS A 448 22.05 5.48 -14.44
C LYS A 448 21.94 4.33 -13.44
N LEU A 449 20.97 4.37 -12.54
CA LEU A 449 20.65 3.30 -11.59
C LEU A 449 19.67 2.28 -12.18
N GLY A 450 19.46 2.25 -13.50
CA GLY A 450 18.55 1.32 -14.18
C GLY A 450 17.07 1.67 -14.01
N ARG A 451 16.74 2.89 -13.57
CA ARG A 451 15.36 3.37 -13.52
C ARG A 451 15.02 4.03 -14.84
N ILE A 452 14.46 3.25 -15.74
CA ILE A 452 14.16 3.64 -17.11
C ILE A 452 12.68 3.59 -17.39
N ARG A 453 12.25 4.37 -18.38
CA ARG A 453 10.88 4.42 -18.85
C ARG A 453 10.58 3.25 -19.77
N VAL A 454 9.53 2.49 -19.45
CA VAL A 454 9.07 1.35 -20.25
C VAL A 454 7.57 1.49 -20.49
N ARG A 455 7.09 1.08 -21.68
CA ARG A 455 5.66 1.04 -21.98
C ARG A 455 4.96 0.01 -21.10
N GLY A 456 3.77 0.37 -20.62
CA GLY A 456 2.94 -0.48 -19.78
C GLY A 456 2.62 0.16 -18.43
N ASP A 457 1.86 -0.52 -17.58
CA ASP A 457 1.48 -0.03 -16.25
C ASP A 457 1.42 -1.15 -15.22
N PHE A 458 1.32 -0.74 -13.97
CA PHE A 458 1.12 -1.65 -12.85
C PHE A 458 -0.37 -1.95 -12.66
N ASN A 459 -0.72 -3.22 -12.67
CA ASN A 459 -2.05 -3.71 -12.34
C ASN A 459 -2.04 -4.38 -10.96
N VAL A 460 -3.06 -4.12 -10.17
CA VAL A 460 -3.31 -4.92 -8.97
C VAL A 460 -3.80 -6.28 -9.42
N VAL A 461 -3.27 -7.33 -8.84
CA VAL A 461 -3.67 -8.72 -9.15
C VAL A 461 -4.73 -9.17 -8.16
N SER A 462 -5.70 -9.95 -8.64
CA SER A 462 -6.69 -10.67 -7.85
C SER A 462 -6.77 -12.10 -8.37
N GLY A 463 -7.06 -13.05 -7.51
CA GLY A 463 -7.61 -14.33 -7.95
C GLY A 463 -9.01 -14.16 -8.51
N ASP A 464 -9.65 -15.26 -8.89
CA ASP A 464 -10.99 -15.25 -9.50
C ASP A 464 -12.09 -15.06 -8.42
N PRO A 465 -12.77 -13.90 -8.34
CA PRO A 465 -13.80 -13.66 -7.34
C PRO A 465 -15.08 -14.49 -7.58
N TYR A 466 -15.34 -14.94 -8.81
CA TYR A 466 -16.42 -15.86 -9.10
C TYR A 466 -16.16 -17.23 -8.45
N ALA A 467 -14.92 -17.72 -8.50
CA ALA A 467 -14.51 -18.94 -7.82
C ALA A 467 -14.64 -18.81 -6.29
N LEU A 468 -14.28 -17.66 -5.72
CA LEU A 468 -14.48 -17.40 -4.28
C LEU A 468 -15.98 -17.46 -3.92
N CYS A 469 -16.87 -16.90 -4.74
CA CYS A 469 -18.31 -17.03 -4.53
C CYS A 469 -18.79 -18.48 -4.64
N GLN A 470 -18.32 -19.26 -5.62
CA GLN A 470 -18.64 -20.68 -5.69
C GLN A 470 -18.24 -21.42 -4.40
N SER A 471 -17.03 -21.16 -3.91
CA SER A 471 -16.52 -21.78 -2.68
C SER A 471 -17.39 -21.44 -1.45
N MET A 472 -17.73 -20.17 -1.26
CA MET A 472 -18.47 -19.76 -0.06
C MET A 472 -19.93 -20.25 -0.04
N PHE A 473 -20.52 -20.51 -1.22
CA PHE A 473 -21.85 -21.15 -1.34
C PHE A 473 -21.79 -22.68 -1.40
N GLY A 474 -20.62 -23.30 -1.25
CA GLY A 474 -20.45 -24.75 -1.29
C GLY A 474 -20.67 -25.39 -2.67
N LEU A 475 -20.54 -24.60 -3.73
CA LEU A 475 -20.64 -25.07 -5.11
C LEU A 475 -19.29 -25.66 -5.58
N GLU A 476 -19.32 -26.42 -6.68
CA GLU A 476 -18.09 -26.84 -7.36
C GLU A 476 -17.31 -25.60 -7.83
N VAL A 477 -16.03 -25.52 -7.45
CA VAL A 477 -15.17 -24.38 -7.76
C VAL A 477 -14.58 -24.56 -9.14
N THR A 478 -15.09 -23.85 -10.12
CA THR A 478 -14.63 -23.87 -11.52
C THR A 478 -14.02 -22.55 -11.97
N GLY A 479 -14.49 -21.42 -11.39
CA GLY A 479 -14.14 -20.09 -11.83
C GLY A 479 -14.67 -19.76 -13.24
N LEU A 480 -14.29 -18.60 -13.76
CA LEU A 480 -14.61 -18.17 -15.13
C LEU A 480 -13.41 -18.18 -16.07
N LEU A 481 -12.19 -18.30 -15.53
CA LEU A 481 -10.97 -18.15 -16.30
C LEU A 481 -10.32 -19.51 -16.58
N PRO A 482 -10.15 -19.90 -17.87
CA PRO A 482 -9.40 -21.08 -18.24
C PRO A 482 -7.93 -21.01 -17.80
N ARG A 483 -7.29 -22.16 -17.72
CA ARG A 483 -5.86 -22.27 -17.40
C ARG A 483 -5.01 -21.39 -18.31
N GLY A 484 -4.00 -20.73 -17.73
CA GLY A 484 -3.04 -19.88 -18.46
C GLY A 484 -3.61 -18.56 -18.97
N THR A 485 -4.79 -18.15 -18.46
CA THR A 485 -5.45 -16.92 -18.88
C THR A 485 -5.69 -15.96 -17.74
N ALA A 486 -5.97 -14.71 -18.08
CA ALA A 486 -6.39 -13.68 -17.15
C ALA A 486 -7.51 -12.83 -17.76
N TYR A 487 -8.13 -12.00 -16.95
CA TYR A 487 -9.07 -10.97 -17.40
C TYR A 487 -8.57 -9.60 -16.95
N SER A 488 -8.66 -8.62 -17.82
CA SER A 488 -8.45 -7.21 -17.49
C SER A 488 -9.35 -6.33 -18.34
N GLN A 489 -10.29 -5.66 -17.69
CA GLN A 489 -11.20 -4.75 -18.38
C GLN A 489 -10.43 -3.71 -19.20
N TYR A 490 -9.40 -3.09 -18.60
CA TYR A 490 -8.59 -2.05 -19.25
C TYR A 490 -7.97 -2.49 -20.56
N TRP A 491 -7.34 -3.67 -20.58
CA TRP A 491 -6.66 -4.18 -21.78
C TRP A 491 -7.66 -4.71 -22.80
N ASN A 492 -8.73 -5.36 -22.36
CA ASN A 492 -9.79 -5.89 -23.23
C ASN A 492 -10.52 -4.77 -23.99
N GLU A 493 -10.86 -3.65 -23.32
CA GLU A 493 -11.47 -2.46 -23.94
C GLU A 493 -10.57 -1.81 -25.00
N ARG A 494 -9.28 -2.08 -24.98
CA ARG A 494 -8.29 -1.62 -25.96
C ARG A 494 -7.99 -2.66 -27.04
N GLY A 495 -8.71 -3.76 -27.08
CA GLY A 495 -8.55 -4.83 -28.05
C GLY A 495 -7.25 -5.63 -27.87
N VAL A 496 -6.64 -5.58 -26.70
CA VAL A 496 -5.43 -6.34 -26.38
C VAL A 496 -5.82 -7.76 -25.98
N ASN A 497 -5.27 -8.76 -26.68
CA ASN A 497 -5.57 -10.16 -26.42
C ASN A 497 -4.49 -10.87 -25.60
N GLU A 498 -3.35 -10.21 -25.39
CA GLU A 498 -2.19 -10.80 -24.72
C GLU A 498 -1.34 -9.71 -24.07
N VAL A 499 -0.85 -10.00 -22.87
CA VAL A 499 0.06 -9.10 -22.14
C VAL A 499 1.30 -9.87 -21.68
N LEU A 500 2.42 -9.15 -21.55
CA LEU A 500 3.57 -9.60 -20.78
C LEU A 500 3.42 -9.10 -19.35
N ALA A 501 3.43 -9.99 -18.40
CA ALA A 501 3.29 -9.65 -16.97
C ALA A 501 4.49 -10.15 -16.18
N PHE A 502 4.94 -9.37 -15.20
CA PHE A 502 5.98 -9.77 -14.27
C PHE A 502 5.89 -9.02 -12.94
N ARG A 503 6.42 -9.62 -11.92
CA ARG A 503 6.50 -9.07 -10.55
C ARG A 503 7.97 -8.97 -10.12
N ALA A 504 8.35 -7.87 -9.50
CA ALA A 504 9.66 -7.75 -8.87
C ALA A 504 9.61 -8.27 -7.40
N PRO A 505 10.67 -8.89 -6.87
CA PRO A 505 11.96 -9.13 -7.52
C PRO A 505 11.91 -10.28 -8.55
N MET A 506 12.59 -10.11 -9.67
CA MET A 506 12.73 -11.16 -10.67
C MET A 506 14.03 -11.93 -10.40
N THR A 507 13.96 -13.25 -10.44
CA THR A 507 15.12 -14.13 -10.22
C THR A 507 15.73 -14.63 -11.53
N ASN A 508 14.91 -14.73 -12.58
CA ASN A 508 15.34 -15.16 -13.92
C ASN A 508 14.38 -14.63 -14.99
N GLY A 509 14.71 -14.83 -16.26
CA GLY A 509 13.89 -14.38 -17.40
C GLY A 509 12.52 -15.04 -17.49
N HIS A 510 12.35 -16.26 -16.93
CA HIS A 510 11.07 -16.96 -16.93
C HIS A 510 10.04 -16.32 -15.97
N SER A 511 10.47 -15.40 -15.10
CA SER A 511 9.56 -14.59 -14.29
C SER A 511 8.71 -13.60 -15.12
N ILE A 512 9.01 -13.44 -16.42
CA ILE A 512 8.11 -12.74 -17.36
C ILE A 512 7.17 -13.76 -17.97
N ARG A 513 5.87 -13.54 -17.71
CA ARG A 513 4.80 -14.38 -18.23
C ARG A 513 4.07 -13.71 -19.37
N LYS A 514 3.86 -14.50 -20.42
CA LYS A 514 2.97 -14.19 -21.52
C LYS A 514 1.59 -14.69 -21.18
N ILE A 515 0.65 -13.80 -20.93
CA ILE A 515 -0.69 -14.14 -20.46
C ILE A 515 -1.71 -13.78 -21.53
N LYS A 516 -2.54 -14.75 -21.91
CA LYS A 516 -3.69 -14.53 -22.80
C LYS A 516 -4.83 -13.89 -22.01
N LEU A 517 -5.48 -12.90 -22.59
CA LEU A 517 -6.64 -12.25 -21.99
C LEU A 517 -7.94 -12.87 -22.53
N VAL A 518 -8.81 -13.22 -21.59
CA VAL A 518 -10.17 -13.70 -21.91
C VAL A 518 -11.09 -12.49 -22.05
N ASP A 519 -11.83 -12.44 -23.14
CA ASP A 519 -12.84 -11.42 -23.38
C ASP A 519 -14.16 -12.08 -23.80
N ASN A 520 -15.00 -12.40 -22.85
CA ASN A 520 -16.29 -12.99 -23.08
C ASN A 520 -17.41 -12.30 -22.27
N PRO A 521 -18.69 -12.48 -22.61
CA PRO A 521 -19.80 -11.83 -21.93
C PRO A 521 -19.88 -12.12 -20.42
N SER A 522 -19.57 -13.35 -20.00
CA SER A 522 -19.61 -13.74 -18.58
C SER A 522 -18.57 -12.99 -17.76
N CYS A 523 -17.31 -12.94 -18.24
CA CYS A 523 -16.26 -12.18 -17.57
C CYS A 523 -16.58 -10.68 -17.54
N ARG A 524 -17.05 -10.12 -18.66
CA ARG A 524 -17.47 -8.71 -18.72
C ARG A 524 -18.58 -8.40 -17.72
N TRP A 525 -19.54 -9.31 -17.52
CA TRP A 525 -20.65 -9.15 -16.60
C TRP A 525 -20.19 -9.24 -15.15
N TRP A 526 -19.55 -10.34 -14.75
CA TRP A 526 -19.22 -10.61 -13.37
C TRP A 526 -18.10 -9.71 -12.85
N TYR A 527 -17.12 -9.30 -13.69
CA TYR A 527 -15.99 -8.46 -13.28
C TYR A 527 -16.18 -6.96 -13.62
N ARG A 528 -17.38 -6.52 -13.96
CA ARG A 528 -17.69 -5.15 -14.41
C ARG A 528 -17.29 -4.03 -13.46
N TYR A 529 -17.15 -4.33 -12.18
CA TYR A 529 -16.76 -3.36 -11.16
C TYR A 529 -15.24 -3.35 -10.85
N MET A 530 -14.50 -4.38 -11.28
CA MET A 530 -13.10 -4.56 -10.96
C MET A 530 -12.19 -3.83 -11.96
N ARG A 531 -12.29 -2.49 -11.97
CA ARG A 531 -11.53 -1.65 -12.90
C ARG A 531 -10.04 -1.63 -12.54
N ASN A 532 -9.17 -1.69 -13.56
CA ASN A 532 -7.71 -1.65 -13.41
C ASN A 532 -7.14 -2.77 -12.53
N VAL A 533 -7.87 -3.87 -12.43
CA VAL A 533 -7.45 -5.11 -11.77
C VAL A 533 -7.16 -6.15 -12.85
N MET A 534 -6.12 -6.93 -12.65
CA MET A 534 -5.86 -8.15 -13.43
C MET A 534 -6.32 -9.34 -12.60
N ILE A 535 -7.31 -10.05 -13.12
CA ILE A 535 -7.88 -11.24 -12.48
C ILE A 535 -7.18 -12.44 -13.10
N LEU A 536 -6.48 -13.23 -12.27
CA LEU A 536 -5.75 -14.41 -12.69
C LEU A 536 -6.60 -15.67 -12.51
N THR A 537 -6.35 -16.65 -13.37
CA THR A 537 -6.90 -18.00 -13.16
C THR A 537 -6.25 -18.67 -11.96
N GLY A 538 -7.04 -19.40 -11.19
CA GLY A 538 -6.52 -20.28 -10.13
C GLY A 538 -6.09 -21.68 -10.63
N TRP A 539 -6.27 -21.99 -11.93
CA TRP A 539 -5.90 -23.27 -12.55
C TRP A 539 -4.44 -23.36 -13.02
N ASP A 540 -3.58 -22.41 -12.60
CA ASP A 540 -2.20 -22.36 -13.04
C ASP A 540 -1.28 -22.12 -11.85
N MET A 541 -0.64 -23.20 -11.38
CA MET A 541 0.30 -23.15 -10.26
C MET A 541 1.46 -22.19 -10.51
N THR A 542 2.01 -22.18 -11.73
CA THR A 542 3.19 -21.35 -12.04
C THR A 542 2.83 -19.88 -12.12
N MET A 543 1.65 -19.54 -12.64
CA MET A 543 1.15 -18.17 -12.67
C MET A 543 0.93 -17.66 -11.25
N ALA A 544 0.31 -18.45 -10.37
CA ALA A 544 0.10 -18.12 -8.98
C ALA A 544 1.42 -17.94 -8.22
N ALA A 545 2.39 -18.85 -8.43
CA ALA A 545 3.69 -18.80 -7.77
C ALA A 545 4.54 -17.59 -8.20
N GLU A 546 4.51 -17.21 -9.48
CA GLU A 546 5.36 -16.16 -10.02
C GLU A 546 4.75 -14.75 -9.95
N ASN A 547 3.45 -14.63 -10.18
CA ASN A 547 2.75 -13.35 -10.15
C ASN A 547 2.05 -13.09 -8.81
N GLY A 548 1.82 -14.13 -8.02
CA GLY A 548 1.16 -14.09 -6.73
C GLY A 548 -0.34 -13.86 -6.83
N CYS A 549 -1.11 -14.53 -5.98
CA CYS A 549 -2.53 -14.23 -5.79
C CYS A 549 -2.78 -13.39 -4.52
N ASP A 550 -1.72 -12.89 -3.89
CA ASP A 550 -1.73 -12.10 -2.65
C ASP A 550 -2.01 -10.60 -2.88
N CYS A 551 -2.68 -10.26 -3.98
CA CYS A 551 -3.04 -8.89 -4.36
C CYS A 551 -1.87 -7.92 -4.51
N ASP A 552 -0.71 -8.41 -4.84
CA ASP A 552 0.42 -7.57 -5.22
C ASP A 552 0.21 -6.94 -6.61
N LYS A 553 1.10 -6.07 -7.01
CA LYS A 553 1.07 -5.44 -8.32
C LYS A 553 2.00 -6.17 -9.28
N VAL A 554 1.48 -6.52 -10.44
CA VAL A 554 2.27 -6.94 -11.58
C VAL A 554 2.39 -5.79 -12.58
N TYR A 555 3.52 -5.72 -13.25
CA TYR A 555 3.71 -4.85 -14.40
C TYR A 555 3.18 -5.56 -15.64
N CYS A 556 2.34 -4.88 -16.42
CA CYS A 556 1.77 -5.42 -17.63
C CYS A 556 2.11 -4.54 -18.83
N HIS A 557 2.51 -5.18 -19.91
CA HIS A 557 2.79 -4.56 -21.20
C HIS A 557 2.01 -5.27 -22.29
N ALA A 558 1.24 -4.51 -23.07
CA ALA A 558 0.60 -5.04 -24.26
C ALA A 558 1.62 -5.17 -25.40
N ARG A 559 1.66 -6.34 -26.02
CA ARG A 559 2.36 -6.54 -27.28
C ARG A 559 1.52 -5.91 -28.40
N GLN A 560 2.06 -4.91 -29.08
CA GLN A 560 1.45 -4.37 -30.32
C GLN A 560 1.72 -5.29 -31.49
#